data_5a98ea85b844a060b7b771feaff2b865
#
_entry.id   5a98ea85b844a060b7b771feaff2b865
#
_cell.length_a   1.000
_cell.length_b   1.000
_cell.length_c   1.000
_cell.angle_alpha   90.00
_cell.angle_beta   90.00
_cell.angle_gamma   90.00
#
_symmetry.space_group_name_H-M   'P 1'
#
loop_
_entity.id
_entity.type
_entity.pdbx_description
1 polymer ?
#
loop_
_entity_poly.entity_id
_entity_poly.type
_entity_poly.pdbx_seq_one_letter_code
_entity_poly.pdbx_strand_id
1 'polypeptide(L)'
;MKNRHGLMGLVVALLTALSMIVAAPQAQAANRDWLRPDSTGTCEWDRVGYWVQRCTVWSPAMGRHITVQIQPAQRGGNAGLYMLDGLRATERTNAWVQDVNAARTFVNHNITLVMPVGGQSSFYTDWNAPATYNFNSPVTYKWDTFLSKELPAYLQRHFGVSPTNNSILGLSMGGTAAINLAALHPQQFRQVLSYSGYLTTTIPGAQTALRLALLDGGLYNLNAMWGSIFDPRRYENDPFLNMGNLRGRDVYVSAGSGTPSARDDRYLPQHKAAGIALEMVANFTTRLWSAKATATGVKHTAVFTPVGLHNWEQFGYQLNRSKPQVLNVMNAW
;
A
#
# COMPACT_ATOMS: atom_id res chain seq x y z
N MET A 1 -21.93 -63.14 50.84
CA MET A 1 -21.45 -61.85 51.37
C MET A 1 -20.97 -61.02 50.18
N LYS A 2 -21.62 -59.89 49.92
CA LYS A 2 -21.60 -59.19 48.60
C LYS A 2 -20.53 -58.09 48.57
N ASN A 3 -19.77 -58.08 47.49
CA ASN A 3 -18.82 -57.06 47.12
C ASN A 3 -19.48 -55.67 46.92
N ARG A 4 -18.95 -54.69 47.58
CA ARG A 4 -19.17 -53.25 47.33
C ARG A 4 -17.80 -52.57 47.23
N HIS A 5 -17.20 -52.57 46.07
CA HIS A 5 -16.12 -51.62 45.72
C HIS A 5 -16.07 -51.54 44.19
N GLY A 6 -16.61 -50.46 43.65
CA GLY A 6 -16.58 -50.25 42.19
C GLY A 6 -17.39 -49.06 41.71
N LEU A 7 -17.36 -47.94 42.44
CA LEU A 7 -18.06 -46.73 41.91
C LEU A 7 -17.41 -45.40 42.36
N MET A 8 -16.12 -45.40 42.69
CA MET A 8 -15.45 -44.20 43.14
C MET A 8 -14.22 -43.80 42.27
N GLY A 9 -13.98 -44.53 41.19
CA GLY A 9 -12.81 -44.30 40.28
C GLY A 9 -13.11 -43.52 39.02
N LEU A 10 -14.39 -43.19 38.71
CA LEU A 10 -14.76 -42.62 37.39
C LEU A 10 -15.13 -41.13 37.43
N VAL A 11 -15.17 -40.49 38.59
CA VAL A 11 -15.57 -39.10 38.73
C VAL A 11 -14.37 -38.15 38.84
N VAL A 12 -13.17 -38.64 39.14
CA VAL A 12 -11.97 -37.81 39.26
C VAL A 12 -11.25 -37.58 37.95
N ALA A 13 -11.50 -38.43 36.92
CA ALA A 13 -10.84 -38.28 35.59
C ALA A 13 -11.53 -37.28 34.66
N LEU A 14 -12.69 -36.74 34.99
CA LEU A 14 -13.47 -35.80 34.16
C LEU A 14 -13.37 -34.34 34.57
N LEU A 15 -12.64 -33.99 35.64
CA LEU A 15 -12.44 -32.63 36.14
C LEU A 15 -11.08 -32.01 35.86
N THR A 16 -10.17 -32.72 35.21
CA THR A 16 -8.84 -32.18 34.86
C THR A 16 -8.66 -31.85 33.38
N ALA A 17 -9.70 -31.99 32.56
CA ALA A 17 -9.65 -31.65 31.12
C ALA A 17 -10.22 -30.27 30.78
N LEU A 18 -10.56 -29.46 31.77
CA LEU A 18 -11.18 -28.12 31.54
C LEU A 18 -10.36 -27.03 32.19
N SER A 19 -9.17 -26.75 31.68
CA SER A 19 -8.53 -25.43 31.87
C SER A 19 -7.17 -25.33 31.21
N MET A 20 -7.10 -25.58 29.90
CA MET A 20 -6.10 -24.93 29.05
C MET A 20 -6.84 -24.18 27.96
N ILE A 21 -7.62 -23.19 28.35
CA ILE A 21 -7.84 -22.06 27.47
C ILE A 21 -6.49 -21.37 27.45
N VAL A 22 -5.65 -21.71 26.47
CA VAL A 22 -4.54 -20.88 26.07
C VAL A 22 -5.17 -19.58 25.62
N ALA A 23 -5.22 -18.59 26.51
CA ALA A 23 -5.54 -17.22 26.14
C ALA A 23 -4.54 -16.88 25.02
N ALA A 24 -5.01 -16.83 23.78
CA ALA A 24 -4.25 -16.23 22.70
C ALA A 24 -3.78 -14.87 23.23
N PRO A 25 -2.48 -14.52 23.11
CA PRO A 25 -2.02 -13.22 23.57
C PRO A 25 -2.90 -12.19 22.85
N GLN A 26 -3.75 -11.50 23.63
CA GLN A 26 -4.46 -10.34 23.12
C GLN A 26 -3.37 -9.41 22.62
N ALA A 27 -3.36 -9.15 21.31
CA ALA A 27 -2.51 -8.14 20.73
C ALA A 27 -2.77 -6.87 21.54
N GLN A 28 -1.82 -6.49 22.35
CA GLN A 28 -1.95 -5.33 23.22
C GLN A 28 -2.10 -4.13 22.30
N ALA A 29 -3.24 -3.46 22.37
CA ALA A 29 -3.53 -2.29 21.57
C ALA A 29 -2.33 -1.33 21.60
N ALA A 30 -1.82 -0.95 20.44
CA ALA A 30 -0.64 -0.12 20.34
C ALA A 30 -0.92 1.24 21.02
N ASN A 31 -0.24 1.50 22.13
CA ASN A 31 -0.30 2.81 22.76
C ASN A 31 0.40 3.82 21.87
N ARG A 32 -0.30 4.89 21.46
CA ARG A 32 0.23 5.97 20.63
C ARG A 32 1.37 6.74 21.28
N ASP A 33 1.39 6.84 22.60
CA ASP A 33 2.32 7.70 23.33
C ASP A 33 3.73 7.10 23.43
N TRP A 34 3.94 5.86 22.94
CA TRP A 34 5.21 5.18 23.05
C TRP A 34 5.86 4.98 21.70
N LEU A 35 7.17 5.24 21.65
CA LEU A 35 8.02 4.80 20.56
C LEU A 35 8.13 3.28 20.55
N ARG A 36 8.24 2.69 19.36
CA ARG A 36 8.29 1.24 19.14
C ARG A 36 9.72 0.80 18.81
N PRO A 37 10.58 0.51 19.80
CA PRO A 37 11.85 -0.17 19.55
C PRO A 37 11.59 -1.62 19.13
N ASP A 38 12.45 -2.16 18.29
CA ASP A 38 12.43 -3.56 17.88
C ASP A 38 13.83 -4.16 17.82
N SER A 39 13.93 -5.44 17.44
CA SER A 39 15.19 -6.15 17.32
C SER A 39 15.99 -5.79 16.06
N THR A 40 15.42 -5.09 15.10
CA THR A 40 16.01 -4.79 13.79
C THR A 40 16.17 -3.30 13.51
N GLY A 41 15.57 -2.45 14.32
CA GLY A 41 15.63 -1.01 14.20
C GLY A 41 14.98 -0.29 15.36
N THR A 42 14.97 1.02 15.31
CA THR A 42 14.36 1.90 16.30
C THR A 42 13.38 2.85 15.63
N CYS A 43 12.41 3.33 16.41
CA CYS A 43 11.52 4.39 16.01
C CYS A 43 11.89 5.70 16.73
N GLU A 44 11.66 6.80 16.06
CA GLU A 44 11.72 8.15 16.60
C GLU A 44 10.44 8.91 16.27
N TRP A 45 10.14 9.99 17.02
CA TRP A 45 9.01 10.85 16.67
C TRP A 45 9.28 11.60 15.37
N ASP A 46 8.35 11.49 14.42
CA ASP A 46 8.46 12.23 13.17
C ASP A 46 8.12 13.72 13.38
N ARG A 47 8.79 14.59 12.63
CA ARG A 47 8.58 16.05 12.71
C ARG A 47 7.18 16.50 12.30
N VAL A 48 6.45 15.70 11.55
CA VAL A 48 5.06 16.00 11.15
C VAL A 48 4.12 16.05 12.36
N GLY A 49 4.48 15.41 13.46
CA GLY A 49 3.60 15.26 14.63
C GLY A 49 2.52 14.21 14.43
N TYR A 50 1.34 14.42 15.00
CA TYR A 50 0.17 13.53 14.89
C TYR A 50 0.46 12.07 15.27
N TRP A 51 1.36 11.85 16.25
CA TRP A 51 1.83 10.53 16.70
C TRP A 51 2.50 9.68 15.59
N VAL A 52 2.95 10.29 14.51
CA VAL A 52 3.74 9.59 13.50
C VAL A 52 5.08 9.21 14.09
N GLN A 53 5.45 7.95 13.95
CA GLN A 53 6.74 7.40 14.30
C GLN A 53 7.50 7.07 13.01
N ARG A 54 8.75 7.48 12.97
CA ARG A 54 9.69 7.18 11.90
C ARG A 54 10.51 5.97 12.32
N CYS A 55 10.19 4.81 11.78
CA CYS A 55 10.81 3.54 12.15
C CYS A 55 11.77 3.06 11.05
N THR A 56 12.92 2.52 11.46
CA THR A 56 13.85 1.84 10.57
C THR A 56 13.63 0.33 10.66
N VAL A 57 13.14 -0.26 9.58
CA VAL A 57 12.79 -1.68 9.48
C VAL A 57 13.82 -2.38 8.62
N TRP A 58 14.48 -3.41 9.14
CA TRP A 58 15.45 -4.19 8.39
C TRP A 58 14.72 -5.01 7.31
N SER A 59 15.20 -4.94 6.08
CA SER A 59 14.74 -5.77 4.96
C SER A 59 15.83 -6.77 4.57
N PRO A 60 15.72 -8.04 4.94
CA PRO A 60 16.61 -9.10 4.46
C PRO A 60 16.67 -9.18 2.94
N ALA A 61 15.53 -9.04 2.26
CA ALA A 61 15.45 -9.12 0.81
C ALA A 61 16.22 -8.00 0.10
N MET A 62 16.26 -6.79 0.70
CA MET A 62 16.98 -5.64 0.16
C MET A 62 18.37 -5.44 0.80
N GLY A 63 18.70 -6.19 1.88
CA GLY A 63 19.96 -6.09 2.59
C GLY A 63 20.21 -4.72 3.24
N ARG A 64 19.12 -3.98 3.57
CA ARG A 64 19.22 -2.64 4.15
C ARG A 64 18.01 -2.31 5.04
N HIS A 65 18.16 -1.28 5.85
CA HIS A 65 17.05 -0.68 6.58
C HIS A 65 16.17 0.15 5.63
N ILE A 66 14.86 -0.01 5.78
CA ILE A 66 13.84 0.78 5.10
C ILE A 66 13.15 1.65 6.15
N THR A 67 13.07 2.93 5.88
CA THR A 67 12.29 3.84 6.72
C THR A 67 10.79 3.66 6.43
N VAL A 68 9.99 3.55 7.49
CA VAL A 68 8.53 3.55 7.40
C VAL A 68 7.99 4.58 8.39
N GLN A 69 7.20 5.53 7.92
CA GLN A 69 6.46 6.45 8.77
C GLN A 69 5.14 5.78 9.17
N ILE A 70 4.91 5.62 10.46
CA ILE A 70 3.77 4.86 10.99
C ILE A 70 3.00 5.74 11.97
N GLN A 71 1.71 5.94 11.72
CA GLN A 71 0.80 6.55 12.69
C GLN A 71 -0.06 5.44 13.31
N PRO A 72 0.10 5.11 14.59
CA PRO A 72 -0.70 4.07 15.23
C PRO A 72 -2.19 4.41 15.26
N ALA A 73 -3.05 3.41 15.22
CA ALA A 73 -4.49 3.56 15.37
C ALA A 73 -4.85 4.27 16.68
N GLN A 74 -5.87 5.14 16.66
CA GLN A 74 -6.23 5.95 17.82
C GLN A 74 -6.59 5.11 19.05
N ARG A 75 -7.30 4.01 18.85
CA ARG A 75 -7.82 3.14 19.91
C ARG A 75 -7.27 1.71 19.84
N GLY A 76 -6.08 1.54 19.24
CA GLY A 76 -5.43 0.25 19.13
C GLY A 76 -6.12 -0.74 18.19
N GLY A 77 -6.85 -0.27 17.17
CA GLY A 77 -7.40 -1.11 16.13
C GLY A 77 -6.32 -1.83 15.33
N ASN A 78 -6.66 -2.99 14.79
CA ASN A 78 -5.72 -3.84 14.05
C ASN A 78 -5.73 -3.63 12.53
N ALA A 79 -6.47 -2.64 12.05
CA ALA A 79 -6.50 -2.29 10.62
C ALA A 79 -5.28 -1.48 10.21
N GLY A 80 -4.71 -1.78 9.04
CA GLY A 80 -3.63 -1.02 8.43
C GLY A 80 -4.06 -0.34 7.13
N LEU A 81 -3.52 0.86 6.87
CA LEU A 81 -3.64 1.58 5.61
C LEU A 81 -2.25 1.84 5.05
N TYR A 82 -1.85 1.04 4.07
CA TYR A 82 -0.59 1.22 3.35
C TYR A 82 -0.75 2.33 2.31
N MET A 83 0.17 3.30 2.30
CA MET A 83 0.09 4.47 1.43
C MET A 83 1.34 4.57 0.55
N LEU A 84 1.20 4.22 -0.72
CA LEU A 84 2.30 4.14 -1.68
C LEU A 84 2.47 5.47 -2.42
N ASP A 85 3.71 5.88 -2.55
CA ASP A 85 4.10 7.14 -3.17
C ASP A 85 4.16 7.04 -4.71
N GLY A 86 4.33 8.17 -5.39
CA GLY A 86 4.49 8.25 -6.83
C GLY A 86 5.91 7.95 -7.32
N LEU A 87 6.15 8.17 -8.62
CA LEU A 87 7.41 7.85 -9.29
C LEU A 87 8.63 8.50 -8.64
N ARG A 88 8.46 9.71 -8.09
CA ARG A 88 9.53 10.53 -7.48
C ARG A 88 9.58 10.39 -5.95
N ALA A 89 9.20 9.22 -5.42
CA ALA A 89 9.34 8.90 -4.00
C ALA A 89 10.76 9.20 -3.50
N THR A 90 10.86 9.87 -2.35
CA THR A 90 12.16 10.27 -1.79
C THR A 90 12.58 9.36 -0.66
N GLU A 91 13.90 9.28 -0.39
CA GLU A 91 14.43 8.55 0.77
C GLU A 91 14.29 9.33 2.09
N ARG A 92 13.66 10.51 2.08
CA ARG A 92 13.54 11.38 3.27
C ARG A 92 12.19 11.29 3.95
N THR A 93 11.12 11.27 3.19
CA THR A 93 9.75 11.27 3.71
C THR A 93 8.80 10.74 2.66
N ASN A 94 7.72 10.12 3.08
CA ASN A 94 6.62 9.75 2.20
C ASN A 94 5.80 11.01 1.87
N ALA A 95 5.46 11.20 0.61
CA ALA A 95 4.81 12.42 0.16
C ALA A 95 3.34 12.54 0.64
N TRP A 96 2.68 11.45 1.03
CA TRP A 96 1.39 11.51 1.71
C TRP A 96 1.44 12.26 3.04
N VAL A 97 2.58 12.19 3.73
CA VAL A 97 2.83 12.98 4.94
C VAL A 97 3.10 14.44 4.58
N GLN A 98 4.00 14.66 3.62
CA GLN A 98 4.53 15.98 3.30
C GLN A 98 3.53 16.86 2.56
N ASP A 99 2.85 16.33 1.53
CA ASP A 99 2.12 17.15 0.56
C ASP A 99 0.63 17.32 0.91
N VAL A 100 0.03 16.32 1.58
CA VAL A 100 -1.40 16.37 1.94
C VAL A 100 -1.67 16.13 3.42
N ASN A 101 -0.64 15.91 4.23
CA ASN A 101 -0.73 15.62 5.65
C ASN A 101 -1.79 14.55 5.98
N ALA A 102 -1.62 13.37 5.37
CA ALA A 102 -2.51 12.24 5.60
C ALA A 102 -2.61 11.86 7.08
N ALA A 103 -1.51 12.07 7.84
CA ALA A 103 -1.49 11.84 9.28
C ALA A 103 -2.55 12.69 10.02
N ARG A 104 -2.70 13.97 9.66
CA ARG A 104 -3.76 14.83 10.18
C ARG A 104 -5.16 14.34 9.77
N THR A 105 -5.29 13.87 8.53
CA THR A 105 -6.57 13.41 7.98
C THR A 105 -7.13 12.20 8.73
N PHE A 106 -6.25 11.31 9.23
CA PHE A 106 -6.64 10.06 9.91
C PHE A 106 -6.38 10.06 11.41
N VAL A 107 -5.88 11.15 12.00
CA VAL A 107 -5.44 11.20 13.41
C VAL A 107 -6.48 10.72 14.43
N ASN A 108 -7.76 10.96 14.18
CA ASN A 108 -8.86 10.60 15.08
C ASN A 108 -9.55 9.29 14.69
N HIS A 109 -8.90 8.45 13.89
CA HIS A 109 -9.49 7.20 13.41
C HIS A 109 -8.71 5.97 13.86
N ASN A 110 -9.42 4.84 13.94
CA ASN A 110 -8.89 3.61 14.49
C ASN A 110 -8.21 2.74 13.44
N ILE A 111 -7.30 3.35 12.67
CA ILE A 111 -6.50 2.72 11.61
C ILE A 111 -5.04 3.14 11.72
N THR A 112 -4.14 2.20 11.55
CA THR A 112 -2.70 2.47 11.51
C THR A 112 -2.29 2.87 10.09
N LEU A 113 -1.78 4.10 9.91
CA LEU A 113 -1.17 4.48 8.64
C LEU A 113 0.22 3.87 8.52
N VAL A 114 0.50 3.29 7.37
CA VAL A 114 1.76 2.65 7.03
C VAL A 114 2.29 3.31 5.76
N MET A 115 3.27 4.17 5.91
CA MET A 115 3.78 5.05 4.85
C MET A 115 5.26 4.75 4.60
N PRO A 116 5.59 3.78 3.72
CA PRO A 116 6.97 3.45 3.37
C PRO A 116 7.66 4.66 2.74
N VAL A 117 8.93 4.87 3.08
CA VAL A 117 9.78 5.95 2.55
C VAL A 117 10.75 5.37 1.55
N GLY A 118 10.92 6.01 0.41
CA GLY A 118 11.77 5.53 -0.68
C GLY A 118 11.02 4.77 -1.75
N GLY A 119 11.76 4.05 -2.58
CA GLY A 119 11.19 3.31 -3.70
C GLY A 119 10.95 4.15 -4.95
N GLN A 120 11.78 5.18 -5.19
CA GLN A 120 11.76 5.96 -6.42
C GLN A 120 11.77 5.01 -7.64
N SER A 121 10.82 5.21 -8.55
CA SER A 121 10.70 4.45 -9.80
C SER A 121 10.53 2.92 -9.63
N SER A 122 10.27 2.44 -8.40
CA SER A 122 10.27 1.01 -8.08
C SER A 122 9.06 0.22 -8.56
N PHE A 123 7.93 0.89 -8.80
CA PHE A 123 6.61 0.25 -8.94
C PHE A 123 6.27 -0.68 -7.79
N TYR A 124 6.98 -0.53 -6.66
CA TYR A 124 6.84 -1.35 -5.45
C TYR A 124 6.80 -2.87 -5.72
N THR A 125 7.61 -3.30 -6.70
CA THR A 125 7.75 -4.70 -7.13
C THR A 125 9.16 -5.23 -6.84
N ASP A 126 9.34 -6.54 -6.97
CA ASP A 126 10.65 -7.17 -6.89
C ASP A 126 11.34 -7.13 -8.26
N TRP A 127 12.45 -6.42 -8.34
CA TRP A 127 13.23 -6.31 -9.57
C TRP A 127 14.11 -7.54 -9.79
N ASN A 128 14.28 -7.93 -11.07
CA ASN A 128 15.12 -9.06 -11.45
C ASN A 128 16.61 -8.78 -11.27
N ALA A 129 17.03 -7.53 -11.45
CA ALA A 129 18.43 -7.09 -11.41
C ALA A 129 18.52 -5.69 -10.75
N PRO A 130 19.74 -5.18 -10.48
CA PRO A 130 19.92 -3.83 -9.97
C PRO A 130 19.19 -2.77 -10.82
N ALA A 131 18.58 -1.81 -10.15
CA ALA A 131 17.54 -0.96 -10.72
C ALA A 131 18.07 0.15 -11.65
N THR A 132 19.29 0.62 -11.47
CA THR A 132 19.85 1.76 -12.21
C THR A 132 20.86 1.34 -13.26
N TYR A 133 21.16 2.25 -14.21
CA TYR A 133 22.33 2.13 -15.08
C TYR A 133 23.64 2.56 -14.41
N ASN A 134 23.59 3.07 -13.18
CA ASN A 134 24.78 3.43 -12.42
C ASN A 134 25.35 2.21 -11.71
N PHE A 135 26.36 1.60 -12.30
CA PHE A 135 27.02 0.41 -11.74
C PHE A 135 27.83 0.67 -10.45
N ASN A 136 28.18 1.93 -10.18
CA ASN A 136 28.90 2.30 -8.96
C ASN A 136 27.96 2.40 -7.72
N SER A 137 26.67 2.50 -7.95
CA SER A 137 25.66 2.61 -6.90
C SER A 137 24.40 1.81 -7.28
N PRO A 138 24.50 0.48 -7.38
CA PRO A 138 23.37 -0.36 -7.73
C PRO A 138 22.34 -0.33 -6.62
N VAL A 139 21.06 -0.27 -6.99
CA VAL A 139 19.93 -0.32 -6.03
C VAL A 139 19.17 -1.63 -6.22
N THR A 140 19.11 -2.43 -5.16
CA THR A 140 18.30 -3.66 -5.14
C THR A 140 16.88 -3.33 -4.69
N TYR A 141 15.89 -3.56 -5.54
CA TYR A 141 14.47 -3.40 -5.22
C TYR A 141 13.79 -4.76 -5.03
N LYS A 142 13.29 -4.99 -3.81
CA LYS A 142 12.48 -6.15 -3.41
C LYS A 142 11.27 -5.66 -2.62
N TRP A 143 10.57 -4.69 -3.21
CA TRP A 143 9.47 -4.00 -2.52
C TRP A 143 8.25 -4.87 -2.33
N ASP A 144 7.92 -5.76 -3.26
CA ASP A 144 6.82 -6.71 -3.08
C ASP A 144 7.10 -7.60 -1.86
N THR A 145 8.28 -8.23 -1.81
CA THR A 145 8.70 -9.05 -0.65
C THR A 145 8.67 -8.23 0.65
N PHE A 146 9.15 -6.99 0.63
CA PHE A 146 9.13 -6.15 1.82
C PHE A 146 7.71 -5.85 2.30
N LEU A 147 6.83 -5.40 1.41
CA LEU A 147 5.47 -4.96 1.74
C LEU A 147 4.52 -6.12 2.06
N SER A 148 4.77 -7.31 1.48
CA SER A 148 3.88 -8.47 1.64
C SER A 148 4.33 -9.47 2.70
N LYS A 149 5.62 -9.52 3.04
CA LYS A 149 6.17 -10.53 3.96
C LYS A 149 6.91 -9.93 5.15
N GLU A 150 7.84 -8.99 4.91
CA GLU A 150 8.73 -8.49 5.96
C GLU A 150 8.02 -7.44 6.83
N LEU A 151 7.46 -6.41 6.23
CA LEU A 151 6.78 -5.33 6.93
C LEU A 151 5.53 -5.77 7.70
N PRO A 152 4.66 -6.68 7.20
CA PRO A 152 3.52 -7.16 7.98
C PRO A 152 3.90 -7.83 9.30
N ALA A 153 4.98 -8.61 9.33
CA ALA A 153 5.47 -9.23 10.55
C ALA A 153 5.95 -8.19 11.58
N TYR A 154 6.65 -7.15 11.11
CA TYR A 154 7.07 -6.02 11.94
C TYR A 154 5.85 -5.26 12.51
N LEU A 155 4.88 -4.92 11.65
CA LEU A 155 3.68 -4.19 12.04
C LEU A 155 2.81 -4.97 13.03
N GLN A 156 2.66 -6.27 12.84
CA GLN A 156 1.93 -7.13 13.77
C GLN A 156 2.59 -7.14 15.14
N ARG A 157 3.91 -7.31 15.19
CA ARG A 157 4.67 -7.40 16.43
C ARG A 157 4.68 -6.09 17.22
N HIS A 158 4.88 -4.95 16.54
CA HIS A 158 5.14 -3.68 17.21
C HIS A 158 3.96 -2.72 17.23
N PHE A 159 3.00 -2.86 16.32
CA PHE A 159 1.86 -1.96 16.18
C PHE A 159 0.51 -2.68 16.27
N GLY A 160 0.49 -4.01 16.45
CA GLY A 160 -0.76 -4.78 16.54
C GLY A 160 -1.58 -4.83 15.26
N VAL A 161 -0.99 -4.46 14.11
CA VAL A 161 -1.68 -4.49 12.81
C VAL A 161 -1.84 -5.94 12.35
N SER A 162 -3.05 -6.32 11.97
CA SER A 162 -3.32 -7.66 11.44
C SER A 162 -2.66 -7.84 10.06
N PRO A 163 -2.04 -8.98 9.79
CA PRO A 163 -1.49 -9.26 8.46
C PRO A 163 -2.55 -9.40 7.37
N THR A 164 -3.84 -9.55 7.73
CA THR A 164 -4.94 -9.82 6.80
C THR A 164 -6.04 -8.76 6.82
N ASN A 165 -5.92 -7.72 7.65
CA ASN A 165 -6.91 -6.65 7.77
C ASN A 165 -6.35 -5.30 7.30
N ASN A 166 -5.98 -5.22 6.02
CA ASN A 166 -5.34 -4.03 5.49
C ASN A 166 -6.07 -3.46 4.27
N SER A 167 -5.96 -2.15 4.12
CA SER A 167 -6.21 -1.41 2.90
C SER A 167 -4.87 -0.95 2.31
N ILE A 168 -4.79 -0.86 1.00
CA ILE A 168 -3.65 -0.29 0.29
C ILE A 168 -4.12 0.80 -0.67
N LEU A 169 -3.49 1.95 -0.62
CA LEU A 169 -3.72 3.03 -1.56
C LEU A 169 -2.42 3.52 -2.16
N GLY A 170 -2.52 4.09 -3.33
CA GLY A 170 -1.40 4.77 -3.96
C GLY A 170 -1.85 5.74 -5.04
N LEU A 171 -0.93 6.61 -5.41
CA LEU A 171 -1.09 7.56 -6.51
C LEU A 171 -0.14 7.25 -7.66
N SER A 172 -0.54 7.55 -8.90
CA SER A 172 0.37 7.43 -10.05
C SER A 172 1.03 6.04 -10.12
N MET A 173 2.36 5.95 -10.13
CA MET A 173 3.13 4.69 -9.99
C MET A 173 2.64 3.85 -8.80
N GLY A 174 2.46 4.48 -7.63
CA GLY A 174 1.96 3.79 -6.44
C GLY A 174 0.51 3.31 -6.59
N GLY A 175 -0.31 4.01 -7.39
CA GLY A 175 -1.67 3.57 -7.73
C GLY A 175 -1.69 2.31 -8.59
N THR A 176 -0.78 2.22 -9.56
CA THR A 176 -0.54 1.00 -10.35
C THR A 176 -0.07 -0.14 -9.44
N ALA A 177 0.91 0.15 -8.58
CA ALA A 177 1.47 -0.82 -7.64
C ALA A 177 0.44 -1.32 -6.61
N ALA A 178 -0.42 -0.44 -6.10
CA ALA A 178 -1.46 -0.82 -5.14
C ALA A 178 -2.41 -1.88 -5.72
N ILE A 179 -2.88 -1.67 -6.95
CA ILE A 179 -3.74 -2.66 -7.65
C ILE A 179 -3.01 -3.99 -7.84
N ASN A 180 -1.73 -3.95 -8.28
CA ASN A 180 -0.94 -5.16 -8.46
C ASN A 180 -0.72 -5.91 -7.15
N LEU A 181 -0.27 -5.23 -6.09
CA LEU A 181 -0.03 -5.84 -4.79
C LEU A 181 -1.31 -6.45 -4.20
N ALA A 182 -2.45 -5.77 -4.32
CA ALA A 182 -3.72 -6.32 -3.86
C ALA A 182 -4.16 -7.55 -4.68
N ALA A 183 -3.88 -7.58 -5.98
CA ALA A 183 -4.17 -8.73 -6.83
C ALA A 183 -3.23 -9.93 -6.59
N LEU A 184 -1.96 -9.66 -6.28
CA LEU A 184 -0.96 -10.69 -5.96
C LEU A 184 -1.11 -11.22 -4.53
N HIS A 185 -1.55 -10.37 -3.59
CA HIS A 185 -1.69 -10.68 -2.16
C HIS A 185 -3.13 -10.44 -1.65
N PRO A 186 -4.15 -11.10 -2.23
CA PRO A 186 -5.55 -10.84 -1.89
C PRO A 186 -5.91 -11.21 -0.44
N GLN A 187 -5.11 -12.02 0.24
CA GLN A 187 -5.32 -12.35 1.65
C GLN A 187 -4.85 -11.24 2.59
N GLN A 188 -3.89 -10.42 2.17
CA GLN A 188 -3.37 -9.31 2.96
C GLN A 188 -4.29 -8.09 2.87
N PHE A 189 -4.83 -7.79 1.67
CA PHE A 189 -5.57 -6.58 1.40
C PHE A 189 -7.07 -6.85 1.14
N ARG A 190 -7.92 -6.30 2.00
CA ARG A 190 -9.38 -6.33 1.86
C ARG A 190 -9.89 -5.22 0.94
N GLN A 191 -9.11 -4.15 0.83
CA GLN A 191 -9.43 -2.97 0.05
C GLN A 191 -8.21 -2.45 -0.68
N VAL A 192 -8.44 -1.91 -1.89
CA VAL A 192 -7.41 -1.22 -2.66
C VAL A 192 -7.95 0.07 -3.27
N LEU A 193 -7.14 1.13 -3.22
CA LEU A 193 -7.45 2.41 -3.83
C LEU A 193 -6.32 2.85 -4.76
N SER A 194 -6.67 3.25 -5.98
CA SER A 194 -5.74 3.78 -6.97
C SER A 194 -6.18 5.17 -7.41
N TYR A 195 -5.33 6.18 -7.16
CA TYR A 195 -5.57 7.53 -7.64
C TYR A 195 -4.65 7.83 -8.82
N SER A 196 -5.25 8.08 -9.96
CA SER A 196 -4.53 8.40 -11.20
C SER A 196 -3.42 7.38 -11.52
N GLY A 197 -3.67 6.08 -11.25
CA GLY A 197 -2.76 4.99 -11.61
C GLY A 197 -2.79 4.71 -13.11
N TYR A 198 -1.70 4.12 -13.60
CA TYR A 198 -1.62 3.60 -14.97
C TYR A 198 -2.05 2.14 -14.97
N LEU A 199 -3.35 1.88 -15.14
CA LEU A 199 -3.96 0.58 -14.85
C LEU A 199 -3.88 -0.43 -16.00
N THR A 200 -3.02 -0.18 -16.98
CA THR A 200 -2.52 -1.17 -17.93
C THR A 200 -1.11 -0.79 -18.37
N THR A 201 -0.20 -1.75 -18.34
CA THR A 201 1.22 -1.56 -18.60
C THR A 201 1.71 -2.31 -19.86
N THR A 202 0.84 -3.13 -20.47
CA THR A 202 1.20 -4.01 -21.60
C THR A 202 0.54 -3.62 -22.92
N ILE A 203 -0.34 -2.63 -22.95
CA ILE A 203 -0.92 -2.13 -24.21
C ILE A 203 0.16 -1.49 -25.10
N PRO A 204 -0.06 -1.42 -26.43
CA PRO A 204 0.86 -0.77 -27.34
C PRO A 204 1.26 0.64 -26.88
N GLY A 205 2.56 0.93 -26.88
CA GLY A 205 3.13 2.20 -26.42
C GLY A 205 3.35 2.32 -24.91
N ALA A 206 2.65 1.57 -24.06
CA ALA A 206 2.81 1.65 -22.61
C ALA A 206 4.24 1.35 -22.15
N GLN A 207 4.89 0.36 -22.73
CA GLN A 207 6.26 0.02 -22.38
C GLN A 207 7.27 1.12 -22.73
N THR A 208 7.07 1.82 -23.86
CA THR A 208 7.90 2.96 -24.23
C THR A 208 7.69 4.10 -23.23
N ALA A 209 6.45 4.40 -22.88
CA ALA A 209 6.11 5.41 -21.89
C ALA A 209 6.71 5.09 -20.50
N LEU A 210 6.62 3.83 -20.05
CA LEU A 210 7.25 3.38 -18.81
C LEU A 210 8.77 3.51 -18.84
N ARG A 211 9.41 3.15 -19.95
CA ARG A 211 10.86 3.29 -20.12
C ARG A 211 11.28 4.76 -20.00
N LEU A 212 10.58 5.66 -20.69
CA LEU A 212 10.87 7.08 -20.63
C LEU A 212 10.63 7.63 -19.22
N ALA A 213 9.55 7.25 -18.55
CA ALA A 213 9.27 7.66 -17.20
C ALA A 213 10.34 7.18 -16.20
N LEU A 214 10.81 5.94 -16.32
CA LEU A 214 11.86 5.39 -15.47
C LEU A 214 13.23 6.07 -15.73
N LEU A 215 13.55 6.39 -16.97
CA LEU A 215 14.76 7.14 -17.30
C LEU A 215 14.70 8.56 -16.72
N ASP A 216 13.60 9.26 -16.89
CA ASP A 216 13.36 10.59 -16.32
C ASP A 216 13.32 10.56 -14.80
N GLY A 217 12.81 9.48 -14.21
CA GLY A 217 12.74 9.27 -12.76
C GLY A 217 14.08 9.10 -12.07
N GLY A 218 15.18 8.84 -12.78
CA GLY A 218 16.52 8.67 -12.20
C GLY A 218 17.37 7.63 -12.89
N LEU A 219 17.24 7.48 -14.21
CA LEU A 219 17.99 6.52 -15.03
C LEU A 219 17.75 5.05 -14.62
N TYR A 220 16.51 4.72 -14.33
CA TYR A 220 16.13 3.35 -13.98
C TYR A 220 15.87 2.48 -15.20
N ASN A 221 16.29 1.22 -15.13
CA ASN A 221 16.22 0.28 -16.24
C ASN A 221 14.96 -0.59 -16.18
N LEU A 222 14.01 -0.36 -17.09
CA LEU A 222 12.77 -1.15 -17.17
C LEU A 222 13.02 -2.66 -17.33
N ASN A 223 14.06 -3.07 -18.06
CA ASN A 223 14.38 -4.49 -18.24
C ASN A 223 14.93 -5.13 -16.97
N ALA A 224 15.58 -4.35 -16.09
CA ALA A 224 15.98 -4.83 -14.78
C ALA A 224 14.78 -5.06 -13.86
N MET A 225 13.67 -4.33 -14.06
CA MET A 225 12.45 -4.50 -13.29
C MET A 225 11.72 -5.81 -13.63
N TRP A 226 11.27 -5.95 -14.86
CA TRP A 226 10.40 -7.06 -15.28
C TRP A 226 10.92 -7.83 -16.50
N GLY A 227 12.22 -7.76 -16.82
CA GLY A 227 12.79 -8.46 -17.96
C GLY A 227 12.49 -7.83 -19.32
N SER A 228 12.65 -8.59 -20.38
CA SER A 228 12.37 -8.18 -21.76
C SER A 228 10.85 -8.06 -22.02
N ILE A 229 10.48 -7.61 -23.25
CA ILE A 229 9.05 -7.51 -23.63
C ILE A 229 8.31 -8.85 -23.65
N PHE A 230 9.04 -9.96 -23.70
CA PHE A 230 8.48 -11.30 -23.70
C PHE A 230 8.50 -11.97 -22.32
N ASP A 231 9.04 -11.28 -21.29
CA ASP A 231 9.13 -11.86 -19.95
C ASP A 231 7.75 -11.93 -19.31
N PRO A 232 7.32 -13.10 -18.79
CA PRO A 232 6.02 -13.29 -18.15
C PRO A 232 5.75 -12.30 -17.00
N ARG A 233 6.78 -11.86 -16.30
CA ARG A 233 6.64 -10.93 -15.17
C ARG A 233 6.04 -9.59 -15.56
N ARG A 234 6.15 -9.16 -16.80
CA ARG A 234 5.47 -7.95 -17.28
C ARG A 234 3.96 -8.10 -17.26
N TYR A 235 3.47 -9.28 -17.60
CA TYR A 235 2.05 -9.61 -17.64
C TYR A 235 1.51 -9.92 -16.24
N GLU A 236 2.33 -10.53 -15.39
CA GLU A 236 2.04 -10.76 -13.97
C GLU A 236 1.92 -9.44 -13.18
N ASN A 237 2.54 -8.37 -13.64
CA ASN A 237 2.50 -7.05 -13.03
C ASN A 237 1.64 -6.04 -13.80
N ASP A 238 0.69 -6.50 -14.62
CA ASP A 238 -0.27 -5.64 -15.29
C ASP A 238 -1.63 -5.65 -14.58
N PRO A 239 -2.07 -4.52 -13.99
CA PRO A 239 -3.36 -4.42 -13.31
C PRO A 239 -4.55 -4.82 -14.18
N PHE A 240 -4.46 -4.57 -15.50
CA PHE A 240 -5.53 -4.88 -16.44
C PHE A 240 -5.69 -6.40 -16.65
N LEU A 241 -4.60 -7.15 -16.59
CA LEU A 241 -4.62 -8.60 -16.80
C LEU A 241 -5.02 -9.34 -15.52
N ASN A 242 -4.60 -8.84 -14.36
CA ASN A 242 -4.74 -9.53 -13.08
C ASN A 242 -5.97 -9.12 -12.26
N MET A 243 -6.83 -8.26 -12.79
CA MET A 243 -7.99 -7.73 -12.06
C MET A 243 -8.92 -8.82 -11.51
N GLY A 244 -8.96 -9.99 -12.11
CA GLY A 244 -9.78 -11.11 -11.66
C GLY A 244 -9.50 -11.55 -10.21
N ASN A 245 -8.27 -11.36 -9.73
CA ASN A 245 -7.85 -11.67 -8.37
C ASN A 245 -8.40 -10.67 -7.32
N LEU A 246 -8.97 -9.55 -7.78
CA LEU A 246 -9.61 -8.56 -6.91
C LEU A 246 -11.09 -8.86 -6.64
N ARG A 247 -11.64 -9.96 -7.15
CA ARG A 247 -13.01 -10.35 -6.83
C ARG A 247 -13.18 -10.56 -5.33
N GLY A 248 -14.25 -9.98 -4.78
CA GLY A 248 -14.52 -10.00 -3.35
C GLY A 248 -13.71 -8.98 -2.53
N ARG A 249 -12.91 -8.13 -3.16
CA ARG A 249 -12.24 -7.00 -2.54
C ARG A 249 -13.02 -5.72 -2.80
N ASP A 250 -12.90 -4.76 -1.91
CA ASP A 250 -13.37 -3.41 -2.15
C ASP A 250 -12.32 -2.66 -3.00
N VAL A 251 -12.72 -2.17 -4.15
CA VAL A 251 -11.82 -1.52 -5.10
C VAL A 251 -12.31 -0.11 -5.41
N TYR A 252 -11.43 0.87 -5.27
CA TYR A 252 -11.67 2.25 -5.64
C TYR A 252 -10.62 2.70 -6.66
N VAL A 253 -11.08 3.21 -7.81
CA VAL A 253 -10.19 3.77 -8.83
C VAL A 253 -10.66 5.18 -9.18
N SER A 254 -9.71 6.10 -9.38
CA SER A 254 -10.04 7.47 -9.75
C SER A 254 -9.04 8.09 -10.68
N ALA A 255 -9.50 9.05 -11.49
CA ALA A 255 -8.65 9.93 -12.27
C ALA A 255 -9.36 11.27 -12.56
N GLY A 256 -8.61 12.34 -12.69
CA GLY A 256 -9.06 13.61 -13.21
C GLY A 256 -9.14 13.60 -14.73
N SER A 257 -9.72 14.65 -15.32
CA SER A 257 -9.81 14.77 -16.79
C SER A 257 -8.53 15.28 -17.46
N GLY A 258 -7.59 15.82 -16.70
CA GLY A 258 -6.49 16.64 -17.23
C GLY A 258 -6.88 18.11 -17.48
N THR A 259 -8.11 18.51 -17.17
CA THR A 259 -8.52 19.92 -17.25
C THR A 259 -8.08 20.67 -16.01
N PRO A 260 -7.33 21.78 -16.15
CA PRO A 260 -6.94 22.60 -15.01
C PRO A 260 -8.14 23.25 -14.30
N SER A 261 -7.96 23.54 -13.03
CA SER A 261 -8.88 24.31 -12.19
C SER A 261 -8.13 25.46 -11.51
N ALA A 262 -8.84 26.35 -10.84
CA ALA A 262 -8.21 27.43 -10.05
C ALA A 262 -7.25 26.90 -8.97
N ARG A 263 -7.40 25.68 -8.51
CA ARG A 263 -6.48 25.05 -7.54
C ARG A 263 -5.08 24.83 -8.11
N ASP A 264 -4.98 24.77 -9.44
CA ASP A 264 -3.74 24.51 -10.16
C ASP A 264 -2.93 25.78 -10.45
N ASP A 265 -3.44 26.97 -10.11
CA ASP A 265 -2.81 28.25 -10.46
C ASP A 265 -1.47 28.48 -9.75
N ARG A 266 -1.23 27.80 -8.64
CA ARG A 266 0.06 27.83 -7.93
C ARG A 266 1.19 27.09 -8.65
N TYR A 267 0.89 26.24 -9.64
CA TYR A 267 1.90 25.47 -10.35
C TYR A 267 2.42 26.23 -11.57
N LEU A 268 3.72 26.07 -11.85
CA LEU A 268 4.34 26.65 -13.03
C LEU A 268 3.76 26.05 -14.33
N PRO A 269 3.74 26.80 -15.45
CA PRO A 269 3.14 26.34 -16.70
C PRO A 269 3.65 24.99 -17.17
N GLN A 270 4.97 24.71 -17.09
CA GLN A 270 5.56 23.45 -17.47
C GLN A 270 5.07 22.27 -16.58
N HIS A 271 4.87 22.50 -15.29
CA HIS A 271 4.33 21.49 -14.38
C HIS A 271 2.84 21.22 -14.66
N LYS A 272 2.08 22.27 -15.03
CA LYS A 272 0.69 22.11 -15.47
C LYS A 272 0.63 21.28 -16.77
N ALA A 273 1.48 21.56 -17.76
CA ALA A 273 1.51 20.83 -19.02
C ALA A 273 1.84 19.35 -18.81
N ALA A 274 2.84 19.05 -17.99
CA ALA A 274 3.17 17.68 -17.62
C ALA A 274 2.00 17.01 -16.86
N GLY A 275 1.40 17.72 -15.91
CA GLY A 275 0.24 17.23 -15.14
C GLY A 275 -0.99 16.94 -16.00
N ILE A 276 -1.25 17.74 -17.04
CA ILE A 276 -2.29 17.49 -18.02
C ILE A 276 -2.03 16.17 -18.76
N ALA A 277 -0.85 16.03 -19.37
CA ALA A 277 -0.51 14.87 -20.17
C ALA A 277 -0.56 13.56 -19.35
N LEU A 278 0.04 13.57 -18.17
CA LEU A 278 0.06 12.39 -17.29
C LEU A 278 -1.35 12.00 -16.83
N GLU A 279 -2.19 12.99 -16.47
CA GLU A 279 -3.55 12.72 -16.00
C GLU A 279 -4.46 12.20 -17.11
N MET A 280 -4.30 12.70 -18.34
CA MET A 280 -5.03 12.16 -19.49
C MET A 280 -4.72 10.68 -19.73
N VAL A 281 -3.45 10.29 -19.63
CA VAL A 281 -3.04 8.87 -19.75
C VAL A 281 -3.59 8.04 -18.58
N ALA A 282 -3.51 8.55 -17.37
CA ALA A 282 -4.08 7.89 -16.18
C ALA A 282 -5.60 7.73 -16.31
N ASN A 283 -6.31 8.77 -16.76
CA ASN A 283 -7.75 8.73 -17.00
C ASN A 283 -8.11 7.67 -18.05
N PHE A 284 -7.42 7.67 -19.17
CA PHE A 284 -7.65 6.71 -20.24
C PHE A 284 -7.47 5.26 -19.77
N THR A 285 -6.33 4.96 -19.15
CA THR A 285 -6.03 3.60 -18.68
C THR A 285 -6.95 3.15 -17.55
N THR A 286 -7.34 4.06 -16.64
CA THR A 286 -8.30 3.78 -15.57
C THR A 286 -9.71 3.50 -16.12
N ARG A 287 -10.14 4.22 -17.16
CA ARG A 287 -11.43 3.94 -17.85
C ARG A 287 -11.44 2.59 -18.54
N LEU A 288 -10.35 2.23 -19.23
CA LEU A 288 -10.21 0.89 -19.84
C LEU A 288 -10.29 -0.20 -18.77
N TRP A 289 -9.55 -0.04 -17.68
CA TRP A 289 -9.58 -0.96 -16.57
C TRP A 289 -10.98 -1.10 -15.98
N SER A 290 -11.66 0.02 -15.69
CA SER A 290 -13.01 0.05 -15.13
C SER A 290 -14.03 -0.63 -16.03
N ALA A 291 -13.96 -0.40 -17.35
CA ALA A 291 -14.84 -1.04 -18.32
C ALA A 291 -14.68 -2.57 -18.33
N LYS A 292 -13.44 -3.05 -18.35
CA LYS A 292 -13.14 -4.49 -18.27
C LYS A 292 -13.55 -5.08 -16.92
N ALA A 293 -13.30 -4.37 -15.82
CA ALA A 293 -13.68 -4.79 -14.48
C ALA A 293 -15.20 -5.01 -14.38
N THR A 294 -15.99 -4.07 -14.92
CA THR A 294 -17.46 -4.22 -15.03
C THR A 294 -17.84 -5.44 -15.86
N ALA A 295 -17.26 -5.59 -17.05
CA ALA A 295 -17.55 -6.70 -17.96
C ALA A 295 -17.15 -8.08 -17.37
N THR A 296 -16.17 -8.13 -16.48
CA THR A 296 -15.68 -9.36 -15.86
C THR A 296 -16.19 -9.60 -14.44
N GLY A 297 -17.12 -8.76 -13.96
CA GLY A 297 -17.77 -8.91 -12.66
C GLY A 297 -16.88 -8.54 -11.46
N VAL A 298 -15.85 -7.70 -11.65
CA VAL A 298 -15.08 -7.12 -10.56
C VAL A 298 -15.80 -5.86 -10.06
N LYS A 299 -16.39 -5.94 -8.88
CA LYS A 299 -17.09 -4.80 -8.26
C LYS A 299 -16.08 -3.73 -7.88
N HIS A 300 -16.36 -2.48 -8.22
CA HIS A 300 -15.48 -1.35 -7.92
C HIS A 300 -16.25 -0.03 -7.90
N THR A 301 -15.70 0.95 -7.20
CA THR A 301 -16.09 2.35 -7.26
C THR A 301 -15.15 3.06 -8.22
N ALA A 302 -15.67 3.67 -9.27
CA ALA A 302 -14.91 4.47 -10.22
C ALA A 302 -15.30 5.95 -10.12
N VAL A 303 -14.33 6.82 -9.92
CA VAL A 303 -14.54 8.27 -9.79
C VAL A 303 -13.71 9.01 -10.84
N PHE A 304 -14.40 9.60 -11.81
CA PHE A 304 -13.81 10.46 -12.82
C PHE A 304 -14.25 11.90 -12.60
N THR A 305 -13.29 12.78 -12.29
CA THR A 305 -13.60 14.20 -12.05
C THR A 305 -13.49 15.02 -13.33
N PRO A 306 -14.40 15.98 -13.55
CA PRO A 306 -14.42 16.83 -14.77
C PRO A 306 -13.22 17.77 -14.85
N VAL A 307 -12.52 17.98 -13.75
CA VAL A 307 -11.27 18.73 -13.63
C VAL A 307 -10.28 17.93 -12.81
N GLY A 308 -9.01 18.29 -12.86
CA GLY A 308 -7.93 17.70 -12.05
C GLY A 308 -6.74 17.32 -12.91
N LEU A 309 -5.57 17.74 -12.46
CA LEU A 309 -4.27 17.42 -13.04
C LEU A 309 -3.60 16.31 -12.25
N HIS A 310 -2.51 15.75 -12.79
CA HIS A 310 -1.67 14.79 -12.12
C HIS A 310 -0.81 15.46 -11.06
N ASN A 311 -1.44 15.87 -9.95
CA ASN A 311 -0.80 16.63 -8.88
C ASN A 311 -1.45 16.39 -7.53
N TRP A 312 -0.86 16.95 -6.47
CA TRP A 312 -1.30 16.76 -5.09
C TRP A 312 -2.67 17.39 -4.77
N GLU A 313 -3.15 18.35 -5.56
CA GLU A 313 -4.52 18.86 -5.42
C GLU A 313 -5.55 17.77 -5.72
N GLN A 314 -5.32 17.03 -6.81
CA GLN A 314 -6.17 15.90 -7.21
C GLN A 314 -6.04 14.74 -6.24
N PHE A 315 -4.82 14.38 -5.84
CA PHE A 315 -4.60 13.24 -4.94
C PHE A 315 -5.15 13.50 -3.54
N GLY A 316 -4.95 14.70 -3.00
CA GLY A 316 -5.53 15.12 -1.71
C GLY A 316 -7.06 15.17 -1.74
N TYR A 317 -7.63 15.63 -2.86
CA TYR A 317 -9.08 15.59 -3.05
C TYR A 317 -9.60 14.16 -3.02
N GLN A 318 -8.97 13.22 -3.71
CA GLN A 318 -9.37 11.81 -3.74
C GLN A 318 -9.19 11.13 -2.38
N LEU A 319 -8.12 11.46 -1.63
CA LEU A 319 -7.92 10.98 -0.28
C LEU A 319 -9.10 11.35 0.64
N ASN A 320 -9.50 12.63 0.63
CA ASN A 320 -10.61 13.08 1.45
C ASN A 320 -11.96 12.49 1.01
N ARG A 321 -12.16 12.34 -0.31
CA ARG A 321 -13.39 11.76 -0.88
C ARG A 321 -13.55 10.29 -0.54
N SER A 322 -12.48 9.51 -0.61
CA SER A 322 -12.51 8.05 -0.38
C SER A 322 -12.36 7.66 1.09
N LYS A 323 -11.94 8.58 1.96
CA LYS A 323 -11.75 8.32 3.40
C LYS A 323 -12.95 7.63 4.05
N PRO A 324 -14.23 8.06 3.86
CA PRO A 324 -15.36 7.36 4.44
C PRO A 324 -15.47 5.90 4.01
N GLN A 325 -15.18 5.60 2.73
CA GLN A 325 -15.16 4.23 2.23
C GLN A 325 -14.07 3.41 2.90
N VAL A 326 -12.85 3.96 3.07
CA VAL A 326 -11.77 3.30 3.81
C VAL A 326 -12.21 2.97 5.23
N LEU A 327 -12.73 3.94 5.95
CA LEU A 327 -13.14 3.77 7.34
C LEU A 327 -14.27 2.76 7.51
N ASN A 328 -15.23 2.73 6.59
CA ASN A 328 -16.34 1.77 6.59
C ASN A 328 -15.83 0.34 6.34
N VAL A 329 -15.05 0.14 5.27
CA VAL A 329 -14.54 -1.20 4.90
C VAL A 329 -13.63 -1.78 5.99
N MET A 330 -12.83 -0.91 6.62
CA MET A 330 -11.86 -1.30 7.64
C MET A 330 -12.45 -1.30 9.05
N ASN A 331 -13.71 -0.86 9.22
CA ASN A 331 -14.37 -0.67 10.53
C ASN A 331 -13.49 0.18 11.48
N ALA A 332 -13.10 1.38 11.01
CA ALA A 332 -12.02 2.16 11.61
C ALA A 332 -12.42 3.60 11.99
N TRP A 333 -13.71 3.87 12.17
CA TRP A 333 -14.24 5.16 12.63
C TRP A 333 -13.78 5.55 14.04
#